data_3d4efab53ba3aa55c76ef3cc5f5478c9
#
_entry.id   3d4efab53ba3aa55c76ef3cc5f5478c9
#
_cell.length_a   1.000
_cell.length_b   1.000
_cell.length_c   1.000
_cell.angle_alpha   90.00
_cell.angle_beta   90.00
_cell.angle_gamma   90.00
#
_symmetry.space_group_name_H-M   'P 1'
#
loop_
_entity.id
_entity.type
_entity.pdbx_description
1 polymer ?
#
loop_
_entity_poly.entity_id
_entity_poly.type
_entity_poly.pdbx_seq_one_letter_code
_entity_poly.pdbx_strand_id
1 'polypeptide(L)'
;MPKNPTPRRRAKLQHVLELRQPDLTLVLANIHDPHNVSAIYRSCDAFGVERVHLYYTDTAFPILGRKSSASARKWVGTERHRTLEELKEALNGMQILATDCSPSARPLREWDFTKPTAVIMGNEHRGVDPELLSIADGSLYIPMFGMIQSFNVSVAAALILSEASRQREIAGMYASPHYNPEELERRLEDWIER
;
A
#
# COMPACT_ATOMS: atom_id res chain seq x y z
N MET A 1 -28.50 0.57 17.55
CA MET A 1 -28.27 -0.84 17.24
C MET A 1 -27.54 -0.92 15.90
N PRO A 2 -26.41 -1.61 15.76
CA PRO A 2 -25.82 -1.81 14.46
C PRO A 2 -26.85 -2.51 13.57
N LYS A 3 -27.12 -1.93 12.38
CA LYS A 3 -28.02 -2.58 11.42
C LYS A 3 -27.29 -3.81 10.89
N ASN A 4 -27.84 -5.00 11.09
CA ASN A 4 -27.32 -6.19 10.41
C ASN A 4 -27.24 -5.90 8.90
N PRO A 5 -26.09 -6.15 8.26
CA PRO A 5 -25.93 -5.88 6.85
C PRO A 5 -26.89 -6.74 6.05
N THR A 6 -27.36 -6.25 4.91
CA THR A 6 -28.10 -7.10 3.98
C THR A 6 -27.24 -8.27 3.53
N PRO A 7 -27.82 -9.45 3.19
CA PRO A 7 -27.03 -10.60 2.70
C PRO A 7 -26.11 -10.24 1.54
N ARG A 8 -26.57 -9.40 0.61
CA ARG A 8 -25.77 -8.88 -0.51
C ARG A 8 -24.54 -8.07 -0.04
N ARG A 9 -24.70 -7.23 0.99
CA ARG A 9 -23.60 -6.45 1.55
C ARG A 9 -22.59 -7.35 2.25
N ARG A 10 -23.05 -8.33 3.05
CA ARG A 10 -22.16 -9.30 3.73
C ARG A 10 -21.35 -10.09 2.71
N ALA A 11 -21.98 -10.64 1.67
CA ALA A 11 -21.30 -11.37 0.60
C ALA A 11 -20.24 -10.49 -0.12
N LYS A 12 -20.55 -9.23 -0.38
CA LYS A 12 -19.57 -8.29 -0.97
C LYS A 12 -18.38 -8.04 -0.05
N LEU A 13 -18.62 -7.82 1.25
CA LEU A 13 -17.54 -7.60 2.23
C LEU A 13 -16.63 -8.82 2.33
N GLN A 14 -17.22 -10.00 2.43
CA GLN A 14 -16.50 -11.27 2.47
C GLN A 14 -15.64 -11.45 1.21
N HIS A 15 -16.21 -11.31 0.03
CA HIS A 15 -15.47 -11.43 -1.23
C HIS A 15 -14.29 -10.46 -1.32
N VAL A 16 -14.44 -9.21 -0.89
CA VAL A 16 -13.34 -8.25 -0.88
C VAL A 16 -12.25 -8.64 0.13
N LEU A 17 -12.63 -9.19 1.30
CA LEU A 17 -11.67 -9.69 2.28
C LEU A 17 -10.88 -10.90 1.77
N GLU A 18 -11.53 -11.81 1.05
CA GLU A 18 -10.90 -12.99 0.45
C GLU A 18 -9.80 -12.63 -0.56
N LEU A 19 -9.91 -11.44 -1.19
CA LEU A 19 -8.94 -10.93 -2.17
C LEU A 19 -7.83 -10.07 -1.55
N ARG A 20 -7.84 -9.81 -0.23
CA ARG A 20 -6.81 -9.00 0.41
C ARG A 20 -5.44 -9.68 0.36
N GLN A 21 -4.41 -8.84 0.15
CA GLN A 21 -3.01 -9.22 0.06
C GLN A 21 -2.27 -8.62 1.26
N PRO A 22 -2.25 -9.31 2.43
CA PRO A 22 -1.70 -8.75 3.68
C PRO A 22 -0.18 -8.60 3.64
N ASP A 23 0.47 -9.28 2.72
CA ASP A 23 1.91 -9.30 2.48
C ASP A 23 2.37 -8.33 1.35
N LEU A 24 1.47 -7.43 0.90
CA LEU A 24 1.79 -6.32 0.00
C LEU A 24 1.38 -5.00 0.66
N THR A 25 2.34 -4.08 0.81
CA THR A 25 2.08 -2.79 1.45
C THR A 25 2.84 -1.65 0.81
N LEU A 26 2.39 -0.42 1.07
CA LEU A 26 3.11 0.82 0.78
C LEU A 26 3.52 1.51 2.08
N VAL A 27 4.72 2.07 2.09
CA VAL A 27 5.20 3.02 3.09
C VAL A 27 5.12 4.41 2.48
N LEU A 28 4.33 5.29 3.07
CA LEU A 28 4.20 6.68 2.64
C LEU A 28 5.10 7.56 3.51
N ALA A 29 6.23 7.97 2.94
CA ALA A 29 7.28 8.68 3.66
C ALA A 29 7.16 10.19 3.45
N ASN A 30 6.73 10.92 4.50
CA ASN A 30 6.65 12.39 4.50
C ASN A 30 5.93 12.98 3.27
N ILE A 31 4.92 12.29 2.71
CA ILE A 31 4.16 12.81 1.56
C ILE A 31 3.43 14.08 1.98
N HIS A 32 3.69 15.17 1.25
CA HIS A 32 3.25 16.50 1.64
C HIS A 32 1.76 16.73 1.38
N ASP A 33 1.27 16.34 0.20
CA ASP A 33 -0.12 16.62 -0.18
C ASP A 33 -1.07 15.52 0.31
N PRO A 34 -2.04 15.84 1.22
CA PRO A 34 -3.04 14.90 1.69
C PRO A 34 -3.95 14.34 0.57
N HIS A 35 -4.08 15.04 -0.56
CA HIS A 35 -4.82 14.55 -1.72
C HIS A 35 -4.11 13.37 -2.37
N ASN A 36 -2.77 13.42 -2.48
CA ASN A 36 -1.97 12.29 -2.96
C ASN A 36 -2.12 11.08 -2.03
N VAL A 37 -2.03 11.29 -0.71
CA VAL A 37 -2.26 10.22 0.27
C VAL A 37 -3.64 9.61 0.10
N SER A 38 -4.69 10.44 -0.04
CA SER A 38 -6.06 9.97 -0.25
C SER A 38 -6.22 9.16 -1.55
N ALA A 39 -5.56 9.58 -2.63
CA ALA A 39 -5.56 8.86 -3.90
C ALA A 39 -4.84 7.51 -3.80
N ILE A 40 -3.70 7.47 -3.07
CA ILE A 40 -2.96 6.23 -2.80
C ILE A 40 -3.83 5.22 -2.03
N TYR A 41 -4.56 5.65 -1.00
CA TYR A 41 -5.50 4.76 -0.28
C TYR A 41 -6.56 4.15 -1.19
N ARG A 42 -7.06 4.91 -2.18
CA ARG A 42 -8.03 4.38 -3.16
C ARG A 42 -7.38 3.32 -4.04
N SER A 43 -6.14 3.52 -4.48
CA SER A 43 -5.37 2.53 -5.25
C SER A 43 -5.09 1.29 -4.40
N CYS A 44 -4.70 1.46 -3.14
CA CYS A 44 -4.49 0.35 -2.21
C CYS A 44 -5.76 -0.50 -2.03
N ASP A 45 -6.92 0.15 -1.84
CA ASP A 45 -8.20 -0.57 -1.74
C ASP A 45 -8.54 -1.33 -3.02
N ALA A 46 -8.34 -0.70 -4.18
CA ALA A 46 -8.63 -1.29 -5.50
C ALA A 46 -7.77 -2.52 -5.81
N PHE A 47 -6.52 -2.55 -5.36
CA PHE A 47 -5.58 -3.66 -5.59
C PHE A 47 -5.46 -4.65 -4.42
N GLY A 48 -6.35 -4.55 -3.44
CA GLY A 48 -6.42 -5.51 -2.35
C GLY A 48 -5.37 -5.33 -1.25
N VAL A 49 -4.63 -4.23 -1.21
CA VAL A 49 -3.69 -3.93 -0.12
C VAL A 49 -4.45 -3.82 1.20
N GLU A 50 -4.01 -4.57 2.22
CA GLU A 50 -4.69 -4.59 3.51
C GLU A 50 -4.43 -3.35 4.33
N ARG A 51 -3.18 -2.87 4.36
CA ARG A 51 -2.76 -1.73 5.17
C ARG A 51 -1.67 -0.91 4.49
N VAL A 52 -1.49 0.31 5.00
CA VAL A 52 -0.47 1.26 4.58
C VAL A 52 0.28 1.73 5.82
N HIS A 53 1.60 1.88 5.69
CA HIS A 53 2.46 2.45 6.73
C HIS A 53 2.69 3.93 6.42
N LEU A 54 2.43 4.80 7.40
CA LEU A 54 2.73 6.23 7.35
C LEU A 54 4.00 6.48 8.15
N TYR A 55 5.07 6.87 7.47
CA TYR A 55 6.32 7.26 8.09
C TYR A 55 6.51 8.76 7.99
N TYR A 56 6.35 9.46 9.11
CA TYR A 56 6.35 10.93 9.16
C TYR A 56 7.21 11.41 10.31
N THR A 57 8.39 11.91 9.99
CA THR A 57 9.39 12.39 10.95
C THR A 57 9.43 13.92 11.00
N ASP A 58 9.23 14.60 9.87
CA ASP A 58 9.42 16.05 9.72
C ASP A 58 8.11 16.83 9.83
N THR A 59 6.98 16.18 9.54
CA THR A 59 5.67 16.83 9.51
C THR A 59 4.65 16.06 10.32
N ALA A 60 3.49 16.67 10.57
CA ALA A 60 2.37 15.99 11.17
C ALA A 60 1.80 14.92 10.20
N PHE A 61 1.24 13.85 10.74
CA PHE A 61 0.49 12.89 9.94
C PHE A 61 -0.65 13.57 9.17
N PRO A 62 -0.88 13.17 7.91
CA PRO A 62 -1.88 13.84 7.08
C PRO A 62 -3.29 13.70 7.66
N ILE A 63 -4.03 14.80 7.68
CA ILE A 63 -5.45 14.81 8.02
C ILE A 63 -6.23 14.50 6.74
N LEU A 64 -6.66 13.24 6.61
CA LEU A 64 -7.41 12.81 5.43
C LEU A 64 -8.89 13.13 5.59
N GLY A 65 -9.44 13.94 4.69
CA GLY A 65 -10.86 14.30 4.68
C GLY A 65 -11.78 13.09 4.46
N ARG A 66 -12.94 13.09 5.11
CA ARG A 66 -13.95 12.01 4.96
C ARG A 66 -14.43 11.82 3.51
N LYS A 67 -14.39 12.88 2.69
CA LYS A 67 -14.89 12.88 1.30
C LYS A 67 -13.79 12.55 0.28
N SER A 68 -12.52 12.84 0.56
CA SER A 68 -11.44 12.75 -0.41
C SER A 68 -10.99 11.32 -0.71
N SER A 69 -11.01 10.41 0.27
CA SER A 69 -10.61 9.01 0.12
C SER A 69 -11.72 8.07 -0.36
N ALA A 70 -12.92 8.61 -0.69
CA ALA A 70 -14.08 7.82 -1.15
C ALA A 70 -14.36 6.57 -0.30
N SER A 71 -14.23 6.68 1.03
CA SER A 71 -14.35 5.60 2.01
C SER A 71 -13.21 4.55 2.04
N ALA A 72 -12.20 4.62 1.18
CA ALA A 72 -11.12 3.63 1.15
C ALA A 72 -10.43 3.44 2.52
N ARG A 73 -10.28 4.52 3.31
CA ARG A 73 -9.76 4.46 4.69
C ARG A 73 -10.54 3.55 5.64
N LYS A 74 -11.76 3.20 5.32
CA LYS A 74 -12.54 2.24 6.12
C LYS A 74 -12.05 0.81 5.92
N TRP A 75 -11.46 0.54 4.76
CA TRP A 75 -11.14 -0.80 4.29
C TRP A 75 -9.65 -1.08 4.25
N VAL A 76 -8.82 -0.03 4.19
CA VAL A 76 -7.36 -0.12 4.23
C VAL A 76 -6.89 0.34 5.61
N GLY A 77 -6.20 -0.53 6.32
CA GLY A 77 -5.61 -0.24 7.62
C GLY A 77 -4.51 0.82 7.53
N THR A 78 -4.20 1.44 8.65
CA THR A 78 -3.14 2.45 8.74
C THR A 78 -2.29 2.18 9.98
N GLU A 79 -0.99 2.00 9.78
CA GLU A 79 0.01 2.04 10.84
C GLU A 79 0.83 3.31 10.75
N ARG A 80 1.22 3.87 11.89
CA ARG A 80 1.96 5.13 11.97
C ARG A 80 3.28 4.90 12.69
N HIS A 81 4.35 5.39 12.07
CA HIS A 81 5.70 5.24 12.57
C HIS A 81 6.37 6.61 12.63
N ARG A 82 7.07 6.85 13.73
CA ARG A 82 7.85 8.06 13.99
C ARG A 82 9.34 7.79 13.98
N THR A 83 9.73 6.53 14.14
CA THR A 83 11.11 6.10 14.14
C THR A 83 11.36 5.02 13.08
N LEU A 84 12.61 4.93 12.64
CA LEU A 84 13.04 3.92 11.68
C LEU A 84 12.93 2.51 12.27
N GLU A 85 13.18 2.38 13.57
CA GLU A 85 13.10 1.11 14.30
C GLU A 85 11.67 0.55 14.31
N GLU A 86 10.67 1.39 14.61
CA GLU A 86 9.25 1.01 14.55
C GLU A 86 8.87 0.52 13.15
N LEU A 87 9.32 1.23 12.10
CA LEU A 87 9.04 0.85 10.73
C LEU A 87 9.72 -0.47 10.36
N LYS A 88 10.99 -0.65 10.70
CA LYS A 88 11.74 -1.89 10.44
C LYS A 88 11.09 -3.10 11.10
N GLU A 89 10.65 -2.97 12.34
CA GLU A 89 9.95 -4.03 13.05
C GLU A 89 8.64 -4.41 12.35
N ALA A 90 7.87 -3.41 11.93
CA ALA A 90 6.60 -3.62 11.22
C ALA A 90 6.77 -4.26 9.82
N LEU A 91 7.93 -4.06 9.17
CA LEU A 91 8.26 -4.61 7.85
C LEU A 91 9.12 -5.88 7.90
N ASN A 92 9.32 -6.44 9.08
CA ASN A 92 10.18 -7.62 9.25
C ASN A 92 9.70 -8.80 8.37
N GLY A 93 10.64 -9.40 7.64
CA GLY A 93 10.36 -10.51 6.72
C GLY A 93 9.80 -10.11 5.35
N MET A 94 9.67 -8.81 5.06
CA MET A 94 9.27 -8.30 3.75
C MET A 94 10.49 -7.87 2.93
N GLN A 95 10.42 -8.04 1.61
CA GLN A 95 11.28 -7.34 0.66
C GLN A 95 10.93 -5.84 0.71
N ILE A 96 11.91 -4.99 1.02
CA ILE A 96 11.71 -3.54 1.11
C ILE A 96 12.29 -2.89 -0.16
N LEU A 97 11.43 -2.26 -0.96
CA LEU A 97 11.85 -1.57 -2.18
C LEU A 97 11.61 -0.08 -2.06
N ALA A 98 12.58 0.74 -2.45
CA ALA A 98 12.44 2.19 -2.47
C ALA A 98 12.15 2.69 -3.90
N THR A 99 11.25 3.68 -4.05
CA THR A 99 11.11 4.38 -5.33
C THR A 99 12.25 5.37 -5.50
N ASP A 100 13.08 5.18 -6.52
CA ASP A 100 14.26 5.99 -6.77
C ASP A 100 14.57 6.00 -8.28
N CYS A 101 15.28 7.03 -8.75
CA CYS A 101 15.75 7.15 -10.12
C CYS A 101 17.28 7.14 -10.23
N SER A 102 17.99 6.63 -9.21
CA SER A 102 19.45 6.49 -9.23
C SER A 102 19.91 5.46 -10.28
N PRO A 103 21.19 5.51 -10.69
CA PRO A 103 21.75 4.54 -11.64
C PRO A 103 21.72 3.07 -11.16
N SER A 104 21.58 2.84 -9.86
CA SER A 104 21.47 1.50 -9.26
C SER A 104 20.03 0.99 -9.20
N ALA A 105 19.04 1.84 -9.47
CA ALA A 105 17.63 1.45 -9.47
C ALA A 105 17.33 0.52 -10.66
N ARG A 106 16.47 -0.46 -10.44
CA ARG A 106 16.04 -1.43 -11.46
C ARG A 106 14.62 -1.11 -11.94
N PRO A 107 14.30 -1.42 -13.20
CA PRO A 107 12.94 -1.24 -13.73
C PRO A 107 11.91 -1.99 -12.87
N LEU A 108 10.74 -1.37 -12.66
CA LEU A 108 9.61 -1.95 -11.90
C LEU A 108 9.33 -3.43 -12.24
N ARG A 109 9.37 -3.76 -13.54
CA ARG A 109 9.01 -5.09 -14.04
C ARG A 109 10.05 -6.18 -13.77
N GLU A 110 11.24 -5.81 -13.32
CA GLU A 110 12.31 -6.75 -12.97
C GLU A 110 12.27 -7.20 -11.52
N TRP A 111 11.35 -6.64 -10.73
CA TRP A 111 11.14 -7.02 -9.35
C TRP A 111 10.06 -8.09 -9.22
N ASP A 112 10.26 -9.03 -8.30
CA ASP A 112 9.31 -10.10 -7.99
C ASP A 112 8.38 -9.66 -6.86
N PHE A 113 7.15 -9.31 -7.22
CA PHE A 113 6.08 -8.90 -6.30
C PHE A 113 5.24 -10.08 -5.78
N THR A 114 5.55 -11.30 -6.11
CA THR A 114 4.90 -12.49 -5.52
C THR A 114 5.41 -12.77 -4.10
N LYS A 115 6.56 -12.18 -3.73
CA LYS A 115 7.10 -12.20 -2.37
C LYS A 115 6.38 -11.18 -1.48
N PRO A 116 6.40 -11.38 -0.14
CA PRO A 116 6.03 -10.32 0.79
C PRO A 116 6.81 -9.05 0.50
N THR A 117 6.13 -7.95 0.17
CA THR A 117 6.79 -6.74 -0.34
C THR A 117 6.22 -5.46 0.25
N ALA A 118 7.10 -4.59 0.71
CA ALA A 118 6.82 -3.21 1.08
C ALA A 118 7.49 -2.26 0.09
N VAL A 119 6.74 -1.29 -0.47
CA VAL A 119 7.31 -0.28 -1.35
C VAL A 119 7.26 1.09 -0.69
N ILE A 120 8.42 1.73 -0.54
CA ILE A 120 8.57 3.07 0.02
C ILE A 120 8.31 4.11 -1.07
N MET A 121 7.27 4.90 -0.86
CA MET A 121 6.92 6.05 -1.68
C MET A 121 7.45 7.31 -1.00
N GLY A 122 8.38 7.99 -1.66
CA GLY A 122 9.04 9.19 -1.13
C GLY A 122 8.20 10.45 -1.25
N ASN A 123 8.70 11.52 -0.62
CA ASN A 123 8.17 12.88 -0.72
C ASN A 123 8.23 13.40 -2.17
N GLU A 124 7.24 14.21 -2.58
CA GLU A 124 7.08 14.71 -3.95
C GLU A 124 8.24 15.59 -4.43
N HIS A 125 8.98 16.21 -3.50
CA HIS A 125 10.06 17.15 -3.82
C HIS A 125 11.45 16.56 -3.66
N ARG A 126 11.66 15.75 -2.60
CA ARG A 126 12.99 15.24 -2.25
C ARG A 126 13.17 13.73 -2.47
N GLY A 127 12.09 13.04 -2.82
CA GLY A 127 12.12 11.59 -2.99
C GLY A 127 12.16 10.84 -1.66
N VAL A 128 12.79 9.66 -1.64
CA VAL A 128 12.95 8.83 -0.45
C VAL A 128 14.17 9.30 0.35
N ASP A 129 13.98 9.50 1.65
CA ASP A 129 15.04 9.95 2.55
C ASP A 129 16.16 8.90 2.65
N PRO A 130 17.45 9.36 2.82
CA PRO A 130 18.61 8.44 2.86
C PRO A 130 18.51 7.36 3.94
N GLU A 131 17.90 7.64 5.09
CA GLU A 131 17.70 6.65 6.15
C GLU A 131 16.79 5.50 5.70
N LEU A 132 15.76 5.79 4.91
CA LEU A 132 14.86 4.79 4.35
C LEU A 132 15.52 4.00 3.21
N LEU A 133 16.38 4.64 2.41
CA LEU A 133 17.19 3.94 1.42
C LEU A 133 18.15 2.95 2.08
N SER A 134 18.63 3.24 3.29
CA SER A 134 19.57 2.36 4.01
C SER A 134 18.95 1.04 4.47
N ILE A 135 17.62 0.96 4.58
CA ILE A 135 16.91 -0.26 4.96
C ILE A 135 16.28 -0.99 3.76
N ALA A 136 16.35 -0.40 2.57
CA ALA A 136 15.79 -1.00 1.36
C ALA A 136 16.71 -2.10 0.81
N ASP A 137 16.13 -3.22 0.39
CA ASP A 137 16.82 -4.30 -0.32
C ASP A 137 17.20 -3.88 -1.76
N GLY A 138 16.58 -2.81 -2.26
CA GLY A 138 16.88 -2.21 -3.53
C GLY A 138 15.94 -1.09 -3.91
N SER A 139 16.26 -0.47 -5.05
CA SER A 139 15.49 0.65 -5.60
C SER A 139 14.81 0.26 -6.90
N LEU A 140 13.59 0.74 -7.09
CA LEU A 140 12.83 0.57 -8.32
C LEU A 140 12.47 1.90 -8.97
N TYR A 141 12.43 1.89 -10.30
CA TYR A 141 11.87 3.01 -11.08
C TYR A 141 10.86 2.54 -12.11
N ILE A 142 9.97 3.46 -12.50
CA ILE A 142 9.01 3.24 -13.59
C ILE A 142 9.64 3.81 -14.87
N PRO A 143 9.91 3.00 -15.91
CA PRO A 143 10.49 3.52 -17.16
C PRO A 143 9.61 4.60 -17.79
N MET A 144 10.24 5.72 -18.15
CA MET A 144 9.62 6.87 -18.79
C MET A 144 10.37 7.20 -20.08
N PHE A 145 9.64 7.55 -21.13
CA PHE A 145 10.20 7.84 -22.47
C PHE A 145 9.89 9.28 -22.94
N GLY A 146 9.35 10.10 -22.04
CA GLY A 146 8.98 11.48 -22.30
C GLY A 146 9.95 12.49 -21.66
N MET A 147 9.57 13.76 -21.70
CA MET A 147 10.34 14.88 -21.15
C MET A 147 10.27 14.99 -19.62
N ILE A 148 9.24 14.45 -18.99
CA ILE A 148 9.06 14.48 -17.54
C ILE A 148 10.03 13.51 -16.86
N GLN A 149 10.51 13.91 -15.67
CA GLN A 149 11.48 13.12 -14.90
C GLN A 149 10.84 12.26 -13.81
N SER A 150 9.56 12.49 -13.48
CA SER A 150 8.83 11.73 -12.47
C SER A 150 7.32 11.75 -12.73
N PHE A 151 6.64 10.73 -12.23
CA PHE A 151 5.18 10.73 -12.08
C PHE A 151 4.78 11.43 -10.79
N ASN A 152 3.54 11.94 -10.73
CA ASN A 152 2.91 12.23 -9.45
C ASN A 152 2.95 10.96 -8.56
N VAL A 153 3.23 11.12 -7.27
CA VAL A 153 3.43 10.01 -6.34
C VAL A 153 2.24 9.06 -6.26
N SER A 154 1.01 9.57 -6.36
CA SER A 154 -0.19 8.72 -6.35
C SER A 154 -0.37 7.93 -7.64
N VAL A 155 0.08 8.48 -8.77
CA VAL A 155 0.12 7.78 -10.07
C VAL A 155 1.19 6.70 -10.03
N ALA A 156 2.39 7.01 -9.53
CA ALA A 156 3.46 6.02 -9.35
C ALA A 156 3.00 4.84 -8.49
N ALA A 157 2.35 5.12 -7.35
CA ALA A 157 1.79 4.10 -6.47
C ALA A 157 0.79 3.20 -7.21
N ALA A 158 -0.12 3.77 -8.00
CA ALA A 158 -1.10 3.00 -8.77
C ALA A 158 -0.44 2.09 -9.82
N LEU A 159 0.60 2.57 -10.51
CA LEU A 159 1.35 1.80 -11.51
C LEU A 159 2.11 0.63 -10.85
N ILE A 160 2.74 0.87 -9.70
CA ILE A 160 3.44 -0.16 -8.92
C ILE A 160 2.47 -1.23 -8.45
N LEU A 161 1.35 -0.83 -7.86
CA LEU A 161 0.33 -1.76 -7.38
C LEU A 161 -0.34 -2.54 -8.53
N SER A 162 -0.52 -1.92 -9.69
CA SER A 162 -1.04 -2.59 -10.90
C SER A 162 -0.09 -3.69 -11.37
N GLU A 163 1.22 -3.43 -11.40
CA GLU A 163 2.21 -4.45 -11.77
C GLU A 163 2.28 -5.56 -10.72
N ALA A 164 2.28 -5.22 -9.43
CA ALA A 164 2.26 -6.19 -8.35
C ALA A 164 1.02 -7.09 -8.42
N SER A 165 -0.16 -6.48 -8.64
CA SER A 165 -1.42 -7.22 -8.81
C SER A 165 -1.38 -8.16 -10.01
N ARG A 166 -0.86 -7.70 -11.16
CA ARG A 166 -0.70 -8.52 -12.37
C ARG A 166 0.17 -9.76 -12.10
N GLN A 167 1.30 -9.61 -11.41
CA GLN A 167 2.18 -10.73 -11.08
C GLN A 167 1.50 -11.71 -10.12
N ARG A 168 0.84 -11.20 -9.08
CA ARG A 168 0.10 -12.01 -8.10
C ARG A 168 -1.09 -12.74 -8.71
N GLU A 169 -1.79 -12.13 -9.64
CA GLU A 169 -2.87 -12.77 -10.39
C GLU A 169 -2.36 -13.94 -11.23
N ILE A 170 -1.27 -13.76 -11.98
CA ILE A 170 -0.61 -14.83 -12.76
C ILE A 170 -0.12 -15.96 -11.83
N ALA A 171 0.37 -15.63 -10.64
CA ALA A 171 0.80 -16.61 -9.63
C ALA A 171 -0.38 -17.28 -8.89
N GLY A 172 -1.63 -16.91 -9.17
CA GLY A 172 -2.82 -17.49 -8.55
C GLY A 172 -3.08 -17.04 -7.11
N MET A 173 -2.42 -15.97 -6.64
CA MET A 173 -2.51 -15.51 -5.24
C MET A 173 -3.87 -14.92 -4.86
N TYR A 174 -4.74 -14.65 -5.84
CA TYR A 174 -6.13 -14.25 -5.61
C TYR A 174 -7.12 -15.42 -5.67
N ALA A 175 -6.64 -16.66 -5.93
CA ALA A 175 -7.52 -17.82 -6.07
C ALA A 175 -8.02 -18.39 -4.73
N SER A 176 -7.33 -18.06 -3.63
CA SER A 176 -7.70 -18.46 -2.27
C SER A 176 -7.37 -17.35 -1.27
N PRO A 177 -8.16 -17.21 -0.18
CA PRO A 177 -7.87 -16.23 0.85
C PRO A 177 -6.52 -16.44 1.51
N HIS A 178 -5.82 -15.35 1.83
CA HIS A 178 -4.60 -15.37 2.64
C HIS A 178 -4.88 -15.64 4.13
N TYR A 179 -6.11 -15.40 4.57
CA TYR A 179 -6.54 -15.62 5.95
C TYR A 179 -7.11 -17.03 6.12
N ASN A 180 -6.86 -17.65 7.27
CA ASN A 180 -7.59 -18.85 7.64
C ASN A 180 -9.08 -18.50 7.91
N PRO A 181 -9.98 -19.50 7.95
CA PRO A 181 -11.41 -19.26 8.09
C PRO A 181 -11.82 -18.48 9.35
N GLU A 182 -11.15 -18.71 10.49
CA GLU A 182 -11.44 -18.02 11.75
C GLU A 182 -11.06 -16.54 11.68
N GLU A 183 -9.89 -16.25 11.13
CA GLU A 183 -9.41 -14.89 10.95
C GLU A 183 -10.26 -14.14 9.92
N LEU A 184 -10.68 -14.79 8.84
CA LEU A 184 -11.56 -14.21 7.83
C LEU A 184 -12.91 -13.82 8.43
N GLU A 185 -13.52 -14.68 9.23
CA GLU A 185 -14.80 -14.39 9.89
C GLU A 185 -14.66 -13.25 10.89
N ARG A 186 -13.64 -13.27 11.73
CA ARG A 186 -13.34 -12.18 12.68
C ARG A 186 -13.19 -10.83 11.97
N ARG A 187 -12.47 -10.79 10.86
CA ARG A 187 -12.30 -9.57 10.04
C ARG A 187 -13.60 -9.14 9.37
N LEU A 188 -14.42 -10.08 8.97
CA LEU A 188 -15.73 -9.80 8.38
C LEU A 188 -16.65 -9.13 9.39
N GLU A 189 -16.70 -9.61 10.62
CA GLU A 189 -17.48 -8.97 11.70
C GLU A 189 -16.98 -7.55 11.99
N ASP A 190 -15.65 -7.34 12.09
CA ASP A 190 -15.07 -6.00 12.21
C ASP A 190 -15.49 -5.05 11.08
N TRP A 191 -15.56 -5.57 9.85
CA TRP A 191 -15.93 -4.77 8.68
C TRP A 191 -17.43 -4.47 8.63
N ILE A 192 -18.24 -5.34 9.16
CA ILE A 192 -19.70 -5.14 9.28
C ILE A 192 -20.00 -3.97 10.22
N GLU A 193 -19.21 -3.80 11.28
CA GLU A 193 -19.39 -2.72 12.26
C GLU A 193 -18.93 -1.34 11.75
N ARG A 194 -18.10 -1.27 10.73
CA ARG A 194 -17.62 -0.03 10.11
C ARG A 194 -18.69 0.65 9.27
#